data_f86bf2491adb83b8f99baa177ee4719d
#
_entry.id   f86bf2491adb83b8f99baa177ee4719d
#
_cell.length_a   1.000
_cell.length_b   1.000
_cell.length_c   1.000
_cell.angle_alpha   90.00
_cell.angle_beta   90.00
_cell.angle_gamma   90.00
#
_symmetry.space_group_name_H-M   'P 1'
#
loop_
_entity.id
_entity.type
_entity.pdbx_description
1 polymer ?
#
loop_
_entity_poly.entity_id
_entity_poly.type
_entity_poly.pdbx_seq_one_letter_code
_entity_poly.pdbx_strand_id
1 'polypeptide(L)'
;MNLIFQKKSYSFKLSAKVENSKTNYHTKSGWIIKLISNDKKIGFGEVSPLHKKDLKKCAKQLDMIPEYIEEFNLSEQINIFHPCIQSAINSALAEINGRIIFKENYYFDEIDKTAILLNSENVISELNEIKKRQSNIGKSVTI
;
A
#
# COMPACT_ATOMS: atom_id res chain seq x y z
N MET A 1 -2.68 -24.05 -7.58
CA MET A 1 -1.35 -23.91 -6.96
C MET A 1 -1.51 -23.83 -5.45
N ASN A 2 -0.66 -24.54 -4.68
CA ASN A 2 -0.70 -24.40 -3.22
C ASN A 2 0.13 -23.21 -2.80
N LEU A 3 -0.36 -22.48 -1.82
CA LEU A 3 0.22 -21.26 -1.28
C LEU A 3 0.43 -21.38 0.22
N ILE A 4 1.50 -20.79 0.72
CA ILE A 4 1.69 -20.54 2.14
C ILE A 4 1.34 -19.07 2.38
N PHE A 5 0.37 -18.83 3.26
CA PHE A 5 -0.05 -17.50 3.68
C PHE A 5 0.61 -17.12 4.99
N GLN A 6 1.25 -15.97 5.00
CA GLN A 6 1.86 -15.37 6.19
C GLN A 6 1.40 -13.92 6.32
N LYS A 7 1.27 -13.45 7.56
CA LYS A 7 0.91 -12.06 7.86
C LYS A 7 1.76 -11.51 9.01
N LYS A 8 2.05 -10.21 8.94
CA LYS A 8 2.74 -9.48 10.00
C LYS A 8 2.06 -8.14 10.22
N SER A 9 1.61 -7.86 11.44
CA SER A 9 1.04 -6.57 11.79
C SER A 9 2.11 -5.49 11.93
N TYR A 10 1.75 -4.25 11.63
CA TYR A 10 2.56 -3.07 11.89
C TYR A 10 1.71 -1.94 12.47
N SER A 11 2.35 -1.06 13.21
CA SER A 11 1.76 0.20 13.68
C SER A 11 2.86 1.20 13.94
N PHE A 12 2.74 2.41 13.39
CA PHE A 12 3.70 3.50 13.62
C PHE A 12 2.99 4.85 13.66
N LYS A 13 3.61 5.79 14.37
CA LYS A 13 3.15 7.18 14.38
C LYS A 13 3.54 7.86 13.08
N LEU A 14 2.62 8.65 12.53
CA LEU A 14 2.91 9.48 11.37
C LEU A 14 3.80 10.66 11.79
N SER A 15 4.80 10.99 10.98
CA SER A 15 5.70 12.12 11.21
C SER A 15 4.99 13.47 11.09
N ALA A 16 3.95 13.53 10.26
CA ALA A 16 3.07 14.67 10.12
C ALA A 16 1.62 14.23 10.35
N LYS A 17 0.80 15.14 10.87
CA LYS A 17 -0.63 14.92 11.04
C LYS A 17 -1.28 14.86 9.65
N VAL A 18 -1.94 13.77 9.34
CA VAL A 18 -2.74 13.64 8.12
C VAL A 18 -4.19 13.88 8.49
N GLU A 19 -4.75 14.93 7.93
CA GLU A 19 -6.12 15.36 8.19
C GLU A 19 -6.96 15.21 6.92
N ASN A 20 -8.21 14.81 7.09
CA ASN A 20 -9.25 15.04 6.12
C ASN A 20 -10.40 15.80 6.81
N SER A 21 -11.40 16.24 6.06
CA SER A 21 -12.54 17.02 6.58
C SER A 21 -13.30 16.37 7.75
N LYS A 22 -13.03 15.12 8.08
CA LYS A 22 -13.77 14.36 9.10
C LYS A 22 -12.89 13.69 10.17
N THR A 23 -11.60 13.51 9.92
CA THR A 23 -10.76 12.66 10.79
C THR A 23 -9.30 13.06 10.75
N ASN A 24 -8.68 13.07 11.93
CA ASN A 24 -7.24 13.27 12.09
C ASN A 24 -6.56 11.92 12.31
N TYR A 25 -5.56 11.62 11.49
CA TYR A 25 -4.79 10.39 11.58
C TYR A 25 -3.42 10.68 12.18
N HIS A 26 -3.12 10.05 13.31
CA HIS A 26 -1.82 10.17 13.99
C HIS A 26 -1.00 8.88 13.90
N THR A 27 -1.65 7.79 13.56
CA THR A 27 -1.06 6.46 13.54
C THR A 27 -1.53 5.73 12.29
N LYS A 28 -0.62 5.09 11.60
CA LYS A 28 -0.93 4.12 10.54
C LYS A 28 -0.73 2.72 11.10
N SER A 29 -1.72 1.85 10.91
CA SER A 29 -1.68 0.46 11.34
C SER A 29 -2.27 -0.44 10.26
N GLY A 30 -1.75 -1.67 10.17
CA GLY A 30 -2.20 -2.64 9.18
C GLY A 30 -1.40 -3.93 9.26
N TRP A 31 -1.38 -4.65 8.15
CA TRP A 31 -0.64 -5.90 7.99
C TRP A 31 0.05 -5.93 6.63
N ILE A 32 1.25 -6.49 6.64
CA ILE A 32 1.85 -7.00 5.41
C ILE A 32 1.49 -8.48 5.33
N ILE A 33 0.93 -8.89 4.20
CA ILE A 33 0.74 -10.29 3.86
C ILE A 33 1.84 -10.75 2.91
N LYS A 34 2.18 -12.02 3.00
CA LYS A 34 3.12 -12.70 2.13
C LYS A 34 2.51 -14.01 1.67
N LEU A 35 2.49 -14.22 0.37
CA LEU A 35 2.14 -15.50 -0.25
C LEU A 35 3.42 -16.13 -0.80
N ILE A 36 3.55 -17.44 -0.60
CA ILE A 36 4.67 -18.22 -1.13
C ILE A 36 4.10 -19.40 -1.90
N SER A 37 4.44 -19.52 -3.17
CA SER A 37 4.01 -20.63 -4.02
C SER A 37 4.90 -21.87 -3.89
N ASN A 38 4.44 -23.01 -4.40
CA ASN A 38 5.22 -24.25 -4.40
C ASN A 38 6.57 -24.14 -5.11
N ASP A 39 6.64 -23.31 -6.16
CA ASP A 39 7.87 -23.01 -6.91
C ASP A 39 8.70 -21.89 -6.28
N LYS A 40 8.43 -21.58 -4.98
CA LYS A 40 9.13 -20.60 -4.16
C LYS A 40 9.05 -19.15 -4.64
N LYS A 41 8.13 -18.82 -5.53
CA LYS A 41 7.83 -17.42 -5.84
C LYS A 41 7.14 -16.78 -4.66
N ILE A 42 7.45 -15.53 -4.43
CA ILE A 42 6.95 -14.76 -3.29
C ILE A 42 6.19 -13.55 -3.83
N GLY A 43 5.06 -13.24 -3.21
CA GLY A 43 4.32 -12.03 -3.46
C GLY A 43 3.90 -11.37 -2.16
N PHE A 44 3.84 -10.04 -2.17
CA PHE A 44 3.46 -9.23 -1.02
C PHE A 44 2.22 -8.39 -1.29
N GLY A 45 1.50 -8.09 -0.21
CA GLY A 45 0.40 -7.15 -0.22
C GLY A 45 0.27 -6.42 1.10
N GLU A 46 -0.27 -5.21 1.08
CA GLU A 46 -0.51 -4.41 2.27
C GLU A 46 -2.01 -4.31 2.55
N VAL A 47 -2.42 -4.68 3.78
CA VAL A 47 -3.77 -4.47 4.31
C VAL A 47 -3.73 -3.24 5.21
N SER A 48 -4.18 -2.09 4.72
CA SER A 48 -4.08 -0.81 5.42
C SER A 48 -5.42 -0.05 5.45
N PRO A 49 -6.38 -0.50 6.25
CA PRO A 49 -7.65 0.22 6.38
C PRO A 49 -7.46 1.55 7.10
N LEU A 50 -8.15 2.59 6.62
CA LEU A 50 -8.08 3.93 7.20
C LEU A 50 -8.80 4.04 8.55
N HIS A 51 -9.94 3.38 8.70
CA HIS A 51 -10.76 3.52 9.91
C HIS A 51 -10.46 2.44 10.95
N LYS A 52 -10.39 2.84 12.22
CA LYS A 52 -10.16 1.91 13.36
C LYS A 52 -11.16 0.76 13.43
N LYS A 53 -12.43 0.98 13.05
CA LYS A 53 -13.45 -0.07 13.00
C LYS A 53 -13.10 -1.17 12.00
N ASP A 54 -12.50 -0.79 10.87
CA ASP A 54 -12.14 -1.71 9.81
C ASP A 54 -10.87 -2.50 10.15
N LEU A 55 -9.98 -1.97 11.00
CA LEU A 55 -8.84 -2.72 11.54
C LEU A 55 -9.30 -3.99 12.26
N LYS A 56 -10.31 -3.87 13.15
CA LYS A 56 -10.85 -5.04 13.87
C LYS A 56 -11.49 -6.06 12.93
N LYS A 57 -12.19 -5.59 11.90
CA LYS A 57 -12.80 -6.45 10.87
C LYS A 57 -11.72 -7.17 10.06
N CYS A 58 -10.72 -6.44 9.58
CA CYS A 58 -9.60 -7.02 8.84
C CYS A 58 -8.81 -8.04 9.68
N ALA A 59 -8.54 -7.75 10.97
CA ALA A 59 -7.88 -8.70 11.84
C ALA A 59 -8.59 -10.04 11.89
N LYS A 60 -9.90 -10.03 12.17
CA LYS A 60 -10.73 -11.23 12.24
C LYS A 60 -10.73 -12.00 10.91
N GLN A 61 -10.86 -11.30 9.78
CA GLN A 61 -10.89 -11.93 8.47
C GLN A 61 -9.54 -12.52 8.09
N LEU A 62 -8.42 -11.83 8.41
CA LEU A 62 -7.08 -12.36 8.19
C LEU A 62 -6.80 -13.61 9.04
N ASP A 63 -7.42 -13.73 10.24
CA ASP A 63 -7.31 -14.92 11.08
C ASP A 63 -8.10 -16.12 10.53
N MET A 64 -9.04 -15.89 9.63
CA MET A 64 -9.79 -16.97 8.95
C MET A 64 -9.02 -17.62 7.80
N ILE A 65 -7.99 -16.95 7.28
CA ILE A 65 -7.18 -17.48 6.17
C ILE A 65 -6.19 -18.50 6.76
N PRO A 66 -6.26 -19.77 6.35
CA PRO A 66 -5.33 -20.80 6.84
C PRO A 66 -3.91 -20.56 6.30
N GLU A 67 -2.92 -21.05 7.04
CA GLU A 67 -1.50 -20.94 6.64
C GLU A 67 -1.24 -21.62 5.27
N TYR A 68 -1.90 -22.75 5.03
CA TYR A 68 -1.80 -23.49 3.77
C TYR A 68 -3.14 -23.40 3.04
N ILE A 69 -3.14 -22.84 1.85
CA ILE A 69 -4.36 -22.65 1.05
C ILE A 69 -4.08 -22.84 -0.44
N GLU A 70 -5.04 -23.41 -1.14
CA GLU A 70 -5.00 -23.45 -2.60
C GLU A 70 -5.39 -22.09 -3.18
N GLU A 71 -4.68 -21.65 -4.23
CA GLU A 71 -4.98 -20.39 -4.94
C GLU A 71 -6.42 -20.31 -5.39
N PHE A 72 -6.98 -21.42 -5.89
CA PHE A 72 -8.39 -21.50 -6.30
C PHE A 72 -9.32 -21.17 -5.14
N ASN A 73 -9.15 -21.82 -3.99
CA ASN A 73 -9.98 -21.62 -2.81
C ASN A 73 -9.84 -20.18 -2.25
N LEU A 74 -8.63 -19.62 -2.31
CA LEU A 74 -8.39 -18.23 -1.90
C LEU A 74 -9.10 -17.26 -2.83
N SER A 75 -9.06 -17.50 -4.14
CA SER A 75 -9.71 -16.67 -5.16
C SER A 75 -11.23 -16.73 -5.08
N GLU A 76 -11.81 -17.90 -4.82
CA GLU A 76 -13.27 -18.08 -4.63
C GLU A 76 -13.77 -17.29 -3.39
N GLN A 77 -12.97 -17.28 -2.33
CA GLN A 77 -13.32 -16.62 -1.07
C GLN A 77 -12.99 -15.12 -1.05
N ILE A 78 -12.25 -14.61 -2.03
CA ILE A 78 -11.73 -13.25 -1.98
C ILE A 78 -12.81 -12.18 -1.79
N ASN A 79 -13.97 -12.40 -2.40
CA ASN A 79 -15.09 -11.45 -2.40
C ASN A 79 -15.78 -11.30 -1.03
N ILE A 80 -15.59 -12.23 -0.09
CA ILE A 80 -16.15 -12.11 1.26
C ILE A 80 -15.27 -11.25 2.19
N PHE A 81 -14.01 -11.00 1.81
CA PHE A 81 -13.07 -10.21 2.60
C PHE A 81 -13.28 -8.70 2.43
N HIS A 82 -12.77 -7.96 3.38
CA HIS A 82 -12.72 -6.49 3.29
C HIS A 82 -11.89 -6.05 2.05
N PRO A 83 -12.29 -4.96 1.34
CA PRO A 83 -11.59 -4.52 0.13
C PRO A 83 -10.07 -4.36 0.27
N CYS A 84 -9.58 -3.90 1.44
CA CYS A 84 -8.14 -3.82 1.69
C CYS A 84 -7.44 -5.20 1.67
N ILE A 85 -8.12 -6.26 2.13
CA ILE A 85 -7.60 -7.64 2.10
C ILE A 85 -7.64 -8.16 0.66
N GLN A 86 -8.75 -7.93 -0.06
CA GLN A 86 -8.86 -8.30 -1.47
C GLN A 86 -7.73 -7.68 -2.30
N SER A 87 -7.49 -6.38 -2.13
CA SER A 87 -6.41 -5.65 -2.82
C SER A 87 -5.05 -6.24 -2.50
N ALA A 88 -4.77 -6.52 -1.23
CA ALA A 88 -3.51 -7.09 -0.78
C ALA A 88 -3.27 -8.49 -1.37
N ILE A 89 -4.28 -9.37 -1.35
CA ILE A 89 -4.18 -10.72 -1.92
C ILE A 89 -3.96 -10.63 -3.43
N ASN A 90 -4.73 -9.79 -4.14
CA ASN A 90 -4.58 -9.61 -5.59
C ASN A 90 -3.18 -9.08 -5.96
N SER A 91 -2.62 -8.16 -5.18
CA SER A 91 -1.24 -7.67 -5.38
C SER A 91 -0.23 -8.79 -5.23
N ALA A 92 -0.32 -9.57 -4.14
CA ALA A 92 0.58 -10.69 -3.90
C ALA A 92 0.48 -11.78 -4.99
N LEU A 93 -0.71 -12.11 -5.45
CA LEU A 93 -0.92 -13.05 -6.55
C LEU A 93 -0.39 -12.50 -7.89
N ALA A 94 -0.51 -11.20 -8.13
CA ALA A 94 0.01 -10.57 -9.33
C ALA A 94 1.56 -10.64 -9.41
N GLU A 95 2.26 -10.50 -8.26
CA GLU A 95 3.69 -10.71 -8.18
C GLU A 95 4.08 -12.18 -8.48
N ILE A 96 3.43 -13.15 -7.81
CA ILE A 96 3.68 -14.59 -8.01
C ILE A 96 3.46 -14.98 -9.48
N ASN A 97 2.40 -14.46 -10.09
CA ASN A 97 2.02 -14.77 -11.48
C ASN A 97 2.80 -13.94 -12.53
N GLY A 98 3.79 -13.15 -12.10
CA GLY A 98 4.64 -12.36 -13.01
C GLY A 98 3.92 -11.22 -13.72
N ARG A 99 2.76 -10.79 -13.20
CA ARG A 99 2.02 -9.63 -13.74
C ARG A 99 2.64 -8.30 -13.29
N ILE A 100 3.35 -8.31 -12.16
CA ILE A 100 4.15 -7.20 -11.66
C ILE A 100 5.62 -7.61 -11.78
N ILE A 101 6.37 -6.90 -12.59
CA ILE A 101 7.79 -7.14 -12.79
C ILE A 101 8.53 -5.94 -12.24
N PHE A 102 9.28 -6.15 -11.13
CA PHE A 102 10.22 -5.16 -10.65
C PHE A 102 11.50 -5.26 -11.50
N LYS A 103 11.73 -4.27 -12.35
CA LYS A 103 13.01 -4.16 -13.05
C LYS A 103 14.03 -3.59 -12.08
N GLU A 104 15.14 -4.30 -11.85
CA GLU A 104 16.20 -3.91 -10.91
C GLU A 104 16.88 -2.58 -11.24
N ASN A 105 16.71 -2.05 -12.46
CA ASN A 105 17.37 -0.85 -12.96
C ASN A 105 16.37 0.24 -13.37
N TYR A 106 15.42 0.60 -12.49
CA TYR A 106 14.79 1.89 -12.62
C TYR A 106 15.74 2.96 -12.08
N TYR A 107 16.47 3.62 -12.96
CA TYR A 107 17.04 4.93 -12.65
C TYR A 107 15.86 5.88 -12.49
N PHE A 108 15.61 6.31 -11.26
CA PHE A 108 14.62 7.34 -10.95
C PHE A 108 15.17 8.74 -11.28
N ASP A 109 15.73 8.92 -12.47
CA ASP A 109 16.30 10.22 -12.87
C ASP A 109 15.20 11.28 -13.05
N GLU A 110 13.96 10.87 -13.30
CA GLU A 110 12.82 11.76 -13.41
C GLU A 110 11.60 11.14 -12.73
N ILE A 111 11.54 11.19 -11.40
CA ILE A 111 10.27 11.02 -10.72
C ILE A 111 9.50 12.32 -10.93
N ASP A 112 8.53 12.29 -11.83
CA ASP A 112 7.47 13.29 -11.87
C ASP A 112 6.88 13.36 -10.46
N LYS A 113 7.04 14.51 -9.81
CA LYS A 113 6.62 14.67 -8.43
C LYS A 113 5.13 14.39 -8.34
N THR A 114 4.78 13.34 -7.66
CA THR A 114 3.40 13.00 -7.34
C THR A 114 2.73 14.21 -6.71
N ALA A 115 1.53 14.53 -7.16
CA ALA A 115 0.75 15.63 -6.58
C ALA A 115 0.66 15.47 -5.06
N ILE A 116 1.11 16.47 -4.33
CA ILE A 116 1.00 16.50 -2.88
C ILE A 116 -0.48 16.70 -2.56
N LEU A 117 -1.01 15.92 -1.60
CA LEU A 117 -2.35 16.14 -1.08
C LEU A 117 -2.35 17.50 -0.36
N LEU A 118 -3.03 18.47 -0.96
CA LEU A 118 -3.11 19.82 -0.42
C LEU A 118 -4.09 19.87 0.76
N ASN A 119 -3.69 20.51 1.86
CA ASN A 119 -4.59 20.78 2.97
C ASN A 119 -5.56 21.92 2.56
N SER A 120 -6.87 21.72 2.76
CA SER A 120 -7.90 22.67 2.38
C SER A 120 -7.79 24.07 3.03
N GLU A 121 -7.07 24.17 4.16
CA GLU A 121 -6.92 25.45 4.88
C GLU A 121 -5.84 26.36 4.32
N ASN A 122 -4.84 25.82 3.58
CA ASN A 122 -3.68 26.56 3.10
C ASN A 122 -3.31 26.29 1.63
N VAL A 123 -4.28 25.92 0.80
CA VAL A 123 -4.06 25.49 -0.60
C VAL A 123 -3.21 26.49 -1.40
N ILE A 124 -3.47 27.79 -1.25
CA ILE A 124 -2.77 28.84 -2.04
C ILE A 124 -1.29 28.91 -1.61
N SER A 125 -0.98 28.86 -0.30
CA SER A 125 0.40 28.91 0.18
C SER A 125 1.17 27.66 -0.21
N GLU A 126 0.55 26.49 -0.11
CA GLU A 126 1.15 25.21 -0.51
C GLU A 126 1.41 25.14 -2.03
N LEU A 127 0.47 25.62 -2.86
CA LEU A 127 0.66 25.72 -4.30
C LEU A 127 1.82 26.68 -4.66
N ASN A 128 1.95 27.80 -3.94
CA ASN A 128 3.05 28.73 -4.16
C ASN A 128 4.41 28.14 -3.76
N GLU A 129 4.45 27.33 -2.69
CA GLU A 129 5.66 26.59 -2.30
C GLU A 129 6.04 25.52 -3.34
N ILE A 130 5.07 24.79 -3.86
CA ILE A 130 5.28 23.79 -4.91
C ILE A 130 5.85 24.45 -6.16
N LYS A 131 5.27 25.58 -6.60
CA LYS A 131 5.76 26.36 -7.74
C LYS A 131 7.20 26.85 -7.53
N LYS A 132 7.53 27.35 -6.33
CA LYS A 132 8.91 27.77 -5.99
C LYS A 132 9.90 26.60 -6.04
N ARG A 133 9.52 25.42 -5.56
CA ARG A 133 10.36 24.21 -5.61
C ARG A 133 10.58 23.74 -7.05
N GLN A 134 9.54 23.76 -7.90
CA GLN A 134 9.67 23.42 -9.32
C GLN A 134 10.57 24.41 -10.07
N SER A 135 10.47 25.71 -9.80
CA SER A 135 11.32 26.73 -10.43
C SER A 135 12.79 26.64 -10.02
N ASN A 136 13.09 26.10 -8.85
CA ASN A 136 14.45 25.92 -8.37
C ASN A 136 15.13 24.65 -8.93
N ILE A 137 14.36 23.64 -9.33
CA ILE A 137 14.89 22.41 -9.92
C ILE A 137 15.31 22.66 -11.37
N GLY A 138 14.58 23.48 -12.11
CA GLY A 138 14.97 23.88 -13.48
C GLY A 138 16.19 24.78 -13.58
N LYS A 139 16.67 25.34 -12.45
CA LYS A 139 17.86 26.19 -12.40
C LYS A 139 19.14 25.48 -11.99
N SER A 140 19.08 24.24 -11.54
CA SER A 140 20.26 23.45 -11.14
C SER A 140 20.84 22.54 -12.20
N VAL A 141 20.36 22.64 -13.44
CA VAL A 141 20.91 21.90 -14.59
C VAL A 141 21.35 22.90 -15.65
N THR A 142 22.33 23.70 -15.30
CA THR A 142 23.17 24.41 -16.28
C THR A 142 24.58 24.42 -15.73
N ILE A 143 25.28 23.33 -16.03
CA ILE A 143 26.75 23.29 -16.07
C ILE A 143 27.13 22.60 -17.39
#